data_774530ae0caabd2f6b3687e9c2e2ca5a
#
_entry.id   774530ae0caabd2f6b3687e9c2e2ca5a
#
_cell.length_a   1.000
_cell.length_b   1.000
_cell.length_c   1.000
_cell.angle_alpha   90.00
_cell.angle_beta   90.00
_cell.angle_gamma   90.00
#
_symmetry.space_group_name_H-M   'P 1'
#
loop_
_entity.id
_entity.type
_entity.pdbx_description
1 polymer ?
#
loop_
_entity_poly.entity_id
_entity_poly.type
_entity_poly.pdbx_seq_one_letter_code
_entity_poly.pdbx_strand_id
1 'polypeptide(L)'
;MGVYQNAIEYFKRVADSRYVAAGLTSNVDLLVRWDTGVIQKWVDQYATGPRNISNVENMTDLVDMLLFRLPEGGTECFICEEVARTIESSLKMASYGVGGTGAQAACALGSFGVRSLVHLTSFGPQFADLLNYPPLSVYSNGKALPVRQFLRENPERYAPHFILQFHKGAALKFQDQSYTAPVANKIILSWDVLNSELPL
;
A
#
# COMPACT_ATOMS: atom_id res chain seq x y z
N MET A 1 -7.04 0.88 -41.14
CA MET A 1 -7.15 0.58 -39.70
C MET A 1 -5.92 1.11 -38.99
N GLY A 2 -6.07 1.85 -37.89
CA GLY A 2 -4.94 2.42 -37.16
C GLY A 2 -4.16 1.35 -36.38
N VAL A 3 -2.90 1.62 -36.08
CA VAL A 3 -2.00 0.73 -35.32
C VAL A 3 -2.63 0.27 -34.01
N TYR A 4 -3.37 1.14 -33.33
CA TYR A 4 -4.07 0.83 -32.10
C TYR A 4 -5.20 -0.18 -32.28
N GLN A 5 -5.93 -0.13 -33.40
CA GLN A 5 -7.03 -1.07 -33.68
C GLN A 5 -6.50 -2.48 -33.90
N ASN A 6 -5.40 -2.60 -34.63
CA ASN A 6 -4.72 -3.89 -34.84
C ASN A 6 -4.17 -4.45 -33.51
N ALA A 7 -3.62 -3.60 -32.66
CA ALA A 7 -3.17 -4.00 -31.33
C ALA A 7 -4.32 -4.51 -30.44
N ILE A 8 -5.46 -3.82 -30.43
CA ILE A 8 -6.65 -4.23 -29.66
C ILE A 8 -7.19 -5.59 -30.17
N GLU A 9 -7.26 -5.78 -31.49
CA GLU A 9 -7.73 -7.05 -32.07
C GLU A 9 -6.76 -8.21 -31.78
N TYR A 10 -5.46 -7.95 -31.88
CA TYR A 10 -4.44 -8.91 -31.49
C TYR A 10 -4.60 -9.27 -29.99
N PHE A 11 -4.75 -8.27 -29.15
CA PHE A 11 -4.89 -8.44 -27.71
C PHE A 11 -6.13 -9.29 -27.35
N LYS A 12 -7.29 -8.99 -27.93
CA LYS A 12 -8.52 -9.77 -27.76
C LYS A 12 -8.33 -11.24 -28.16
N ARG A 13 -7.62 -11.49 -29.26
CA ARG A 13 -7.38 -12.84 -29.77
C ARG A 13 -6.47 -13.68 -28.89
N VAL A 14 -5.49 -13.07 -28.21
CA VAL A 14 -4.52 -13.78 -27.34
C VAL A 14 -4.93 -13.80 -25.87
N ALA A 15 -5.82 -12.92 -25.45
CA ALA A 15 -6.25 -12.78 -24.05
C ALA A 15 -6.82 -14.08 -23.46
N ASP A 16 -7.59 -14.81 -24.25
CA ASP A 16 -8.23 -16.05 -23.81
C ASP A 16 -7.30 -17.27 -23.79
N SER A 17 -6.18 -17.20 -24.50
CA SER A 17 -5.27 -18.33 -24.70
C SER A 17 -4.02 -18.30 -23.81
N ARG A 18 -3.79 -17.21 -23.06
CA ARG A 18 -2.55 -17.01 -22.28
C ARG A 18 -2.87 -16.48 -20.90
N TYR A 19 -1.97 -16.78 -19.95
CA TYR A 19 -1.93 -16.16 -18.63
C TYR A 19 -0.74 -15.18 -18.55
N VAL A 20 -0.97 -14.05 -17.90
CA VAL A 20 0.09 -13.15 -17.49
C VAL A 20 0.33 -13.39 -16.00
N ALA A 21 1.54 -13.78 -15.64
CA ALA A 21 1.93 -13.87 -14.23
C ALA A 21 2.29 -12.47 -13.72
N ALA A 22 1.69 -12.05 -12.65
CA ALA A 22 1.92 -10.77 -11.99
C ALA A 22 2.13 -10.98 -10.49
N GLY A 23 3.09 -10.34 -9.94
CA GLY A 23 3.50 -10.46 -8.54
C GLY A 23 4.89 -9.83 -8.46
N LEU A 24 5.58 -9.84 -7.41
CA LEU A 24 5.86 -10.67 -6.29
C LEU A 24 5.33 -10.10 -4.97
N THR A 25 4.86 -8.87 -4.97
CA THR A 25 4.35 -8.19 -3.78
C THR A 25 2.93 -7.68 -4.05
N SER A 26 2.09 -7.76 -3.05
CA SER A 26 0.77 -7.14 -3.03
C SER A 26 0.47 -6.66 -1.63
N ASN A 27 -0.07 -5.46 -1.51
CA ASN A 27 -0.38 -4.83 -0.24
C ASN A 27 -1.78 -4.23 -0.29
N VAL A 28 -2.38 -4.06 0.87
CA VAL A 28 -3.52 -3.14 1.01
C VAL A 28 -2.96 -1.75 1.27
N ASP A 29 -3.15 -0.84 0.32
CA ASP A 29 -2.82 0.56 0.52
C ASP A 29 -3.96 1.24 1.27
N LEU A 30 -3.68 1.72 2.49
CA LEU A 30 -4.60 2.51 3.29
C LEU A 30 -4.28 3.99 3.12
N LEU A 31 -5.14 4.71 2.39
CA LEU A 31 -5.01 6.16 2.32
C LEU A 31 -5.47 6.77 3.64
N VAL A 32 -4.55 7.45 4.29
CA VAL A 32 -4.76 8.11 5.57
C VAL A 32 -4.70 9.61 5.38
N ARG A 33 -5.72 10.31 5.86
CA ARG A 33 -5.70 11.77 5.86
C ARG A 33 -4.75 12.28 6.94
N TRP A 34 -3.89 13.20 6.56
CA TRP A 34 -3.06 13.92 7.50
C TRP A 34 -3.94 14.69 8.48
N ASP A 35 -3.91 14.28 9.73
CA ASP A 35 -4.57 14.98 10.83
C ASP A 35 -3.50 15.64 11.70
N THR A 36 -3.26 16.92 11.47
CA THR A 36 -2.26 17.70 12.21
C THR A 36 -2.52 17.65 13.71
N GLY A 37 -3.78 17.65 14.15
CA GLY A 37 -4.11 17.65 15.58
C GLY A 37 -3.77 16.34 16.27
N VAL A 38 -3.98 15.22 15.62
CA VAL A 38 -3.61 13.88 16.13
C VAL A 38 -2.09 13.73 16.12
N ILE A 39 -1.45 14.03 14.98
CA ILE A 39 -0.01 13.85 14.81
C ILE A 39 0.76 14.79 15.73
N GLN A 40 0.29 16.03 15.94
CA GLN A 40 0.93 16.97 16.88
C GLN A 40 0.89 16.42 18.32
N LYS A 41 -0.20 15.78 18.75
CA LYS A 41 -0.25 15.13 20.07
C LYS A 41 0.79 14.02 20.21
N TRP A 42 1.05 13.27 19.14
CA TRP A 42 2.12 12.28 19.16
C TRP A 42 3.49 12.94 19.26
N VAL A 43 3.72 14.04 18.53
CA VAL A 43 4.97 14.83 18.64
C VAL A 43 5.15 15.35 20.07
N ASP A 44 4.12 15.96 20.65
CA ASP A 44 4.16 16.51 22.01
C ASP A 44 4.46 15.44 23.07
N GLN A 45 4.05 14.19 22.82
CA GLN A 45 4.21 13.08 23.75
C GLN A 45 5.50 12.30 23.56
N TYR A 46 5.96 12.10 22.32
CA TYR A 46 7.01 11.12 22.02
C TYR A 46 8.25 11.71 21.36
N ALA A 47 8.23 12.94 20.84
CA ALA A 47 9.35 13.46 20.09
C ALA A 47 10.59 13.73 20.94
N THR A 48 11.74 13.34 20.40
CA THR A 48 13.06 13.70 20.95
C THR A 48 13.84 14.62 20.02
N GLY A 49 13.46 14.71 18.76
CA GLY A 49 14.02 15.57 17.73
C GLY A 49 14.01 14.93 16.35
N PRO A 50 14.17 15.71 15.28
CA PRO A 50 14.13 15.17 13.91
C PRO A 50 15.27 14.19 13.66
N ARG A 51 14.95 12.99 13.21
CA ARG A 51 15.91 11.93 12.87
C ARG A 51 15.60 11.25 11.55
N ASN A 52 16.63 10.96 10.76
CA ASN A 52 16.51 10.19 9.53
C ASN A 52 16.42 8.69 9.85
N ILE A 53 15.22 8.17 9.93
CA ILE A 53 14.91 6.78 10.31
C ILE A 53 14.25 6.08 9.12
N SER A 54 14.71 4.86 8.79
CA SER A 54 14.11 4.01 7.75
C SER A 54 13.32 2.84 8.33
N ASN A 55 13.66 2.39 9.54
CA ASN A 55 12.94 1.36 10.29
C ASN A 55 12.40 1.97 11.57
N VAL A 56 11.12 2.09 11.68
CA VAL A 56 10.41 2.70 12.81
C VAL A 56 9.98 1.59 13.77
N GLU A 57 10.61 1.52 14.92
CA GLU A 57 10.40 0.46 15.90
C GLU A 57 9.43 0.85 17.03
N ASN A 58 9.15 2.15 17.18
CA ASN A 58 8.28 2.68 18.22
C ASN A 58 7.74 4.07 17.84
N MET A 59 6.87 4.64 18.69
CA MET A 59 6.23 5.94 18.42
C MET A 59 7.24 7.11 18.46
N THR A 60 8.31 7.03 19.21
CA THR A 60 9.38 8.05 19.20
C THR A 60 10.07 8.08 17.83
N ASP A 61 10.41 6.92 17.29
CA ASP A 61 10.99 6.82 15.96
C ASP A 61 10.05 7.36 14.89
N LEU A 62 8.75 7.04 14.99
CA LEU A 62 7.74 7.54 14.05
C LEU A 62 7.73 9.07 14.03
N VAL A 63 7.57 9.71 15.18
CA VAL A 63 7.42 11.18 15.21
C VAL A 63 8.71 11.91 14.87
N ASP A 64 9.86 11.40 15.27
CA ASP A 64 11.16 11.98 14.94
C ASP A 64 11.44 11.86 13.42
N MET A 65 11.06 10.75 12.80
CA MET A 65 11.08 10.57 11.36
C MET A 65 10.12 11.53 10.66
N LEU A 66 8.89 11.70 11.17
CA LEU A 66 7.92 12.64 10.60
C LEU A 66 8.44 14.08 10.64
N LEU A 67 9.04 14.52 11.75
CA LEU A 67 9.68 15.84 11.87
C LEU A 67 10.81 16.02 10.83
N PHE A 68 11.60 14.97 10.60
CA PHE A 68 12.69 15.02 9.63
C PHE A 68 12.19 15.04 8.18
N ARG A 69 11.22 14.15 7.84
CA ARG A 69 10.80 13.90 6.45
C ARG A 69 9.76 14.88 5.92
N LEU A 70 8.96 15.49 6.79
CA LEU A 70 7.93 16.44 6.34
C LEU A 70 8.50 17.64 5.57
N PRO A 71 9.58 18.29 6.01
CA PRO A 71 10.24 19.35 5.25
C PRO A 71 10.93 18.86 3.96
N GLU A 72 11.36 17.59 3.92
CA GLU A 72 12.01 17.00 2.73
C GLU A 72 11.03 16.56 1.65
N GLY A 73 9.72 16.52 1.94
CA GLY A 73 8.70 16.27 0.96
C GLY A 73 8.27 14.81 0.81
N GLY A 74 8.52 13.98 1.79
CA GLY A 74 7.99 12.62 1.85
C GLY A 74 9.06 11.52 1.82
N THR A 75 8.61 10.29 2.07
CA THR A 75 9.48 9.10 2.12
C THR A 75 8.65 7.81 2.12
N GLU A 76 9.34 6.68 2.07
CA GLU A 76 8.84 5.38 2.45
C GLU A 76 9.72 4.80 3.56
N CYS A 77 9.13 4.20 4.58
CA CYS A 77 9.84 3.53 5.66
C CYS A 77 9.04 2.34 6.20
N PHE A 78 9.76 1.41 6.84
CA PHE A 78 9.15 0.26 7.50
C PHE A 78 8.72 0.61 8.92
N ILE A 79 7.62 0.01 9.36
CA ILE A 79 7.10 0.20 10.71
C ILE A 79 6.85 -1.15 11.39
N CYS A 80 6.98 -1.20 12.71
CA CYS A 80 6.61 -2.36 13.50
C CYS A 80 5.08 -2.45 13.71
N GLU A 81 4.61 -3.60 14.22
CA GLU A 81 3.19 -3.84 14.47
C GLU A 81 2.57 -2.85 15.45
N GLU A 82 3.26 -2.51 16.53
CA GLU A 82 2.75 -1.56 17.54
C GLU A 82 2.44 -0.20 16.93
N VAL A 83 3.34 0.31 16.09
CA VAL A 83 3.16 1.57 15.37
C VAL A 83 2.01 1.46 14.37
N ALA A 84 1.92 0.36 13.62
CA ALA A 84 0.83 0.11 12.69
C ALA A 84 -0.54 0.14 13.39
N ARG A 85 -0.68 -0.56 14.52
CA ARG A 85 -1.91 -0.58 15.33
C ARG A 85 -2.26 0.80 15.89
N THR A 86 -1.27 1.57 16.31
CA THR A 86 -1.48 2.94 16.81
C THR A 86 -2.00 3.86 15.71
N ILE A 87 -1.44 3.78 14.51
CA ILE A 87 -1.90 4.55 13.34
C ILE A 87 -3.35 4.17 13.00
N GLU A 88 -3.63 2.86 12.91
CA GLU A 88 -4.94 2.34 12.54
C GLU A 88 -6.06 2.75 13.51
N SER A 89 -5.75 2.78 14.82
CA SER A 89 -6.71 3.18 15.85
C SER A 89 -6.89 4.69 16.00
N SER A 90 -5.89 5.49 15.60
CA SER A 90 -5.86 6.93 15.89
C SER A 90 -6.17 7.80 14.68
N LEU A 91 -5.85 7.35 13.47
CA LEU A 91 -6.05 8.11 12.24
C LEU A 91 -7.22 7.58 11.42
N LYS A 92 -7.93 8.50 10.77
CA LYS A 92 -9.07 8.15 9.92
C LYS A 92 -8.59 7.65 8.56
N MET A 93 -8.93 6.42 8.23
CA MET A 93 -8.76 5.87 6.89
C MET A 93 -9.72 6.56 5.91
N ALA A 94 -9.19 7.04 4.78
CA ALA A 94 -9.97 7.72 3.75
C ALA A 94 -10.48 6.74 2.69
N SER A 95 -9.63 5.81 2.26
CA SER A 95 -9.96 4.77 1.28
C SER A 95 -8.94 3.64 1.31
N TYR A 96 -9.29 2.55 0.63
CA TYR A 96 -8.43 1.38 0.42
C TYR A 96 -8.05 1.29 -1.05
N GLY A 97 -6.87 0.77 -1.33
CA GLY A 97 -6.40 0.52 -2.69
C GLY A 97 -5.58 -0.77 -2.77
N VAL A 98 -5.37 -1.23 -3.99
CA VAL A 98 -4.43 -2.31 -4.26
C VAL A 98 -3.03 -1.71 -4.34
N GLY A 99 -2.17 -2.10 -3.44
CA GLY A 99 -0.74 -1.82 -3.50
C GLY A 99 0.03 -2.96 -4.18
N GLY A 100 1.27 -2.64 -4.56
CA GLY A 100 2.13 -3.55 -5.31
C GLY A 100 1.92 -3.45 -6.83
N THR A 101 3.00 -3.14 -7.54
CA THR A 101 2.96 -2.90 -9.00
C THR A 101 2.42 -4.09 -9.77
N GLY A 102 2.78 -5.31 -9.36
CA GLY A 102 2.29 -6.54 -10.00
C GLY A 102 0.78 -6.72 -9.83
N ALA A 103 0.25 -6.52 -8.63
CA ALA A 103 -1.19 -6.63 -8.36
C ALA A 103 -1.98 -5.54 -9.10
N GLN A 104 -1.48 -4.30 -9.14
CA GLN A 104 -2.09 -3.21 -9.92
C GLN A 104 -2.09 -3.52 -11.42
N ALA A 105 -0.98 -4.05 -11.96
CA ALA A 105 -0.90 -4.46 -13.36
C ALA A 105 -1.89 -5.58 -13.67
N ALA A 106 -2.04 -6.57 -12.78
CA ALA A 106 -3.03 -7.64 -12.94
C ALA A 106 -4.46 -7.11 -12.95
N CYS A 107 -4.80 -6.14 -12.08
CA CYS A 107 -6.09 -5.46 -12.09
C CYS A 107 -6.35 -4.74 -13.41
N ALA A 108 -5.37 -3.99 -13.90
CA ALA A 108 -5.47 -3.29 -15.17
C ALA A 108 -5.69 -4.28 -16.33
N LEU A 109 -4.90 -5.36 -16.41
CA LEU A 109 -5.07 -6.41 -17.40
C LEU A 109 -6.42 -7.11 -17.28
N GLY A 110 -6.87 -7.38 -16.05
CA GLY A 110 -8.17 -7.97 -15.76
C GLY A 110 -9.33 -7.12 -16.25
N SER A 111 -9.24 -5.80 -16.18
CA SER A 111 -10.24 -4.88 -16.72
C SER A 111 -10.36 -4.95 -18.25
N PHE A 112 -9.30 -5.39 -18.93
CA PHE A 112 -9.30 -5.67 -20.37
C PHE A 112 -9.66 -7.12 -20.73
N GLY A 113 -10.03 -7.94 -19.74
CA GLY A 113 -10.38 -9.34 -19.96
C GLY A 113 -9.19 -10.29 -20.06
N VAL A 114 -7.97 -9.85 -19.75
CA VAL A 114 -6.76 -10.69 -19.80
C VAL A 114 -6.69 -11.59 -18.59
N ARG A 115 -6.49 -12.87 -18.81
CA ARG A 115 -6.25 -13.83 -17.73
C ARG A 115 -4.93 -13.54 -17.05
N SER A 116 -4.97 -13.28 -15.74
CA SER A 116 -3.78 -13.00 -14.95
C SER A 116 -3.73 -13.92 -13.74
N LEU A 117 -2.53 -14.43 -13.46
CA LEU A 117 -2.19 -15.11 -12.22
C LEU A 117 -1.49 -14.08 -11.33
N VAL A 118 -2.07 -13.76 -10.19
CA VAL A 118 -1.49 -12.82 -9.23
C VAL A 118 -0.99 -13.57 -8.00
N HIS A 119 0.19 -13.21 -7.53
CA HIS A 119 0.69 -13.64 -6.24
C HIS A 119 0.26 -12.61 -5.18
N LEU A 120 -0.38 -13.07 -4.11
CA LEU A 120 -0.83 -12.24 -3.01
C LEU A 120 0.00 -12.51 -1.77
N THR A 121 0.72 -11.51 -1.28
CA THR A 121 1.47 -11.56 -0.02
C THR A 121 0.64 -11.04 1.15
N SER A 122 -0.22 -10.04 0.91
CA SER A 122 -1.18 -9.53 1.87
C SER A 122 -2.58 -9.68 1.29
N PHE A 123 -3.52 -10.17 2.09
CA PHE A 123 -4.91 -10.35 1.68
C PHE A 123 -5.86 -10.29 2.88
N GLY A 124 -7.08 -9.83 2.61
CA GLY A 124 -8.14 -9.69 3.59
C GLY A 124 -9.47 -9.44 2.88
N PRO A 125 -10.56 -9.24 3.61
CA PRO A 125 -11.88 -9.00 3.03
C PRO A 125 -11.90 -7.87 1.99
N GLN A 126 -11.13 -6.81 2.22
CA GLN A 126 -11.02 -5.66 1.32
C GLN A 126 -10.46 -6.04 -0.06
N PHE A 127 -9.57 -7.03 -0.13
CA PHE A 127 -9.02 -7.50 -1.39
C PHE A 127 -10.06 -8.18 -2.28
N ALA A 128 -11.08 -8.81 -1.70
CA ALA A 128 -12.13 -9.47 -2.47
C ALA A 128 -12.88 -8.50 -3.39
N ASP A 129 -13.06 -7.26 -2.95
CA ASP A 129 -13.72 -6.22 -3.71
C ASP A 129 -12.74 -5.48 -4.64
N LEU A 130 -11.53 -5.22 -4.17
CA LEU A 130 -10.49 -4.54 -4.95
C LEU A 130 -9.99 -5.38 -6.14
N LEU A 131 -9.91 -6.70 -5.98
CA LEU A 131 -9.47 -7.65 -7.01
C LEU A 131 -10.63 -8.35 -7.73
N ASN A 132 -11.80 -7.75 -7.76
CA ASN A 132 -13.01 -8.35 -8.32
C ASN A 132 -13.04 -8.27 -9.87
N TYR A 133 -12.04 -8.84 -10.50
CA TYR A 133 -11.98 -9.01 -11.96
C TYR A 133 -12.10 -10.49 -12.31
N PRO A 134 -13.12 -10.93 -13.07
CA PRO A 134 -13.32 -12.35 -13.38
C PRO A 134 -12.10 -13.09 -13.95
N PRO A 135 -11.26 -12.46 -14.79
CA PRO A 135 -10.07 -13.11 -15.32
C PRO A 135 -8.90 -13.26 -14.34
N LEU A 136 -9.01 -12.67 -13.13
CA LEU A 136 -7.96 -12.78 -12.12
C LEU A 136 -8.04 -14.09 -11.35
N SER A 137 -6.90 -14.76 -11.23
CA SER A 137 -6.71 -15.95 -10.40
C SER A 137 -5.48 -15.81 -9.52
N VAL A 138 -5.51 -16.45 -8.37
CA VAL A 138 -4.34 -16.62 -7.49
C VAL A 138 -3.76 -18.00 -7.72
N TYR A 139 -2.44 -18.10 -7.83
CA TYR A 139 -1.79 -19.40 -7.87
C TYR A 139 -1.52 -19.86 -6.43
N SER A 140 -2.09 -20.99 -6.07
CA SER A 140 -1.94 -21.58 -4.75
C SER A 140 -1.99 -23.11 -4.84
N ASN A 141 -1.05 -23.78 -4.18
CA ASN A 141 -1.00 -25.25 -4.11
C ASN A 141 -1.09 -25.94 -5.48
N GLY A 142 -0.36 -25.43 -6.49
CA GLY A 142 -0.32 -26.02 -7.83
C GLY A 142 -1.55 -25.73 -8.69
N LYS A 143 -2.47 -24.87 -8.25
CA LYS A 143 -3.72 -24.55 -8.94
C LYS A 143 -3.96 -23.05 -9.10
N ALA A 144 -4.59 -22.67 -10.19
CA ALA A 144 -5.13 -21.33 -10.35
C ALA A 144 -6.54 -21.28 -9.77
N LEU A 145 -6.75 -20.51 -8.73
CA LEU A 145 -8.04 -20.32 -8.06
C LEU A 145 -8.55 -18.90 -8.33
N PRO A 146 -9.85 -18.73 -8.59
CA PRO A 146 -10.45 -17.40 -8.59
C PRO A 146 -10.16 -16.68 -7.28
N VAL A 147 -9.87 -15.38 -7.34
CA VAL A 147 -9.48 -14.60 -6.14
C VAL A 147 -10.47 -14.79 -4.99
N ARG A 148 -11.77 -14.72 -5.25
CA ARG A 148 -12.80 -14.90 -4.21
C ARG A 148 -12.80 -16.29 -3.58
N GLN A 149 -12.46 -17.33 -4.34
CA GLN A 149 -12.33 -18.67 -3.81
C GLN A 149 -11.09 -18.76 -2.92
N PHE A 150 -9.95 -18.27 -3.39
CA PHE A 150 -8.72 -18.25 -2.63
C PHE A 150 -8.91 -17.54 -1.28
N LEU A 151 -9.54 -16.35 -1.26
CA LEU A 151 -9.75 -15.59 -0.04
C LEU A 151 -10.70 -16.26 0.96
N ARG A 152 -11.63 -17.11 0.50
CA ARG A 152 -12.48 -17.92 1.39
C ARG A 152 -11.75 -19.09 2.02
N GLU A 153 -10.79 -19.65 1.30
CA GLU A 153 -10.03 -20.83 1.75
C GLU A 153 -8.83 -20.46 2.64
N ASN A 154 -8.43 -19.19 2.60
CA ASN A 154 -7.27 -18.69 3.34
C ASN A 154 -7.69 -17.62 4.34
N PRO A 155 -7.32 -17.77 5.61
CA PRO A 155 -7.59 -16.75 6.60
C PRO A 155 -6.87 -15.45 6.26
N GLU A 156 -7.35 -14.38 6.83
CA GLU A 156 -6.81 -13.04 6.65
C GLU A 156 -5.33 -12.98 6.98
N ARG A 157 -4.58 -12.40 6.06
CA ARG A 157 -3.15 -12.11 6.19
C ARG A 157 -2.94 -10.65 5.83
N TYR A 158 -2.99 -9.79 6.83
CA TYR A 158 -3.11 -8.36 6.66
C TYR A 158 -1.82 -7.64 7.03
N ALA A 159 -1.20 -7.00 6.05
CA ALA A 159 -0.07 -6.12 6.21
C ALA A 159 -0.29 -4.85 5.37
N PRO A 160 -0.88 -3.80 5.93
CA PRO A 160 -1.19 -2.59 5.20
C PRO A 160 0.04 -1.70 5.00
N HIS A 161 0.01 -0.95 3.90
CA HIS A 161 0.80 0.24 3.73
C HIS A 161 -0.06 1.46 4.05
N PHE A 162 0.30 2.22 5.07
CA PHE A 162 -0.36 3.47 5.41
C PHE A 162 0.22 4.60 4.57
N ILE A 163 -0.60 5.20 3.73
CA ILE A 163 -0.21 6.32 2.87
C ILE A 163 -0.71 7.60 3.50
N LEU A 164 0.13 8.26 4.28
CA LEU A 164 -0.17 9.53 4.93
C LEU A 164 -0.03 10.66 3.92
N GLN A 165 -1.14 11.16 3.39
CA GLN A 165 -1.16 12.25 2.43
C GLN A 165 -1.24 13.59 3.15
N PHE A 166 -0.28 14.48 2.91
CA PHE A 166 -0.24 15.82 3.43
C PHE A 166 -0.28 16.88 2.32
N HIS A 167 -0.82 18.04 2.64
CA HIS A 167 -0.87 19.19 1.75
C HIS A 167 0.36 20.09 1.92
N LYS A 168 0.62 20.93 0.93
CA LYS A 168 1.61 22.00 1.07
C LYS A 168 1.25 22.89 2.26
N GLY A 169 2.24 23.16 3.12
CA GLY A 169 2.07 23.95 4.34
C GLY A 169 1.58 23.14 5.55
N ALA A 170 1.37 21.81 5.42
CA ALA A 170 1.20 20.96 6.61
C ALA A 170 2.43 21.12 7.52
N ALA A 171 2.20 21.32 8.80
CA ALA A 171 3.29 21.65 9.73
C ALA A 171 3.12 20.90 11.05
N LEU A 172 4.27 20.55 11.63
CA LEU A 172 4.42 20.03 13.00
C LEU A 172 5.35 20.95 13.77
N LYS A 173 5.09 21.11 15.05
CA LYS A 173 5.90 21.94 15.94
C LYS A 173 6.61 21.05 16.95
N PHE A 174 7.90 21.29 17.13
CA PHE A 174 8.67 20.65 18.18
C PHE A 174 9.61 21.69 18.77
N GLN A 175 9.52 21.92 20.10
CA GLN A 175 10.16 23.05 20.78
C GLN A 175 9.77 24.38 20.09
N ASP A 176 10.75 25.25 19.81
CA ASP A 176 10.52 26.55 19.16
C ASP A 176 10.58 26.49 17.62
N GLN A 177 10.61 25.27 17.03
CA GLN A 177 10.75 25.08 15.58
C GLN A 177 9.48 24.56 14.94
N SER A 178 9.25 24.97 13.68
CA SER A 178 8.17 24.47 12.84
C SER A 178 8.72 23.71 11.64
N TYR A 179 8.31 22.48 11.50
CA TYR A 179 8.66 21.58 10.40
C TYR A 179 7.51 21.57 9.40
N THR A 180 7.74 22.15 8.23
CA THR A 180 6.66 22.46 7.30
C THR A 180 6.90 21.81 5.95
N ALA A 181 5.86 21.19 5.39
CA ALA A 181 5.88 20.59 4.05
C ALA A 181 5.97 21.66 2.97
N PRO A 182 7.02 21.68 2.13
CA PRO A 182 7.19 22.67 1.06
C PRO A 182 6.24 22.43 -0.12
N VAL A 183 5.81 21.18 -0.30
CA VAL A 183 4.90 20.71 -1.36
C VAL A 183 3.90 19.71 -0.80
N ALA A 184 2.79 19.50 -1.50
CA ALA A 184 1.91 18.37 -1.21
C ALA A 184 2.59 17.06 -1.61
N ASN A 185 2.60 16.07 -0.73
CA ASN A 185 3.18 14.74 -0.97
C ASN A 185 2.62 13.71 0.02
N LYS A 186 3.29 12.59 0.16
CA LYS A 186 2.92 11.48 1.03
C LYS A 186 4.13 10.89 1.76
N ILE A 187 3.87 10.31 2.92
CA ILE A 187 4.76 9.39 3.62
C ILE A 187 4.10 8.02 3.58
N ILE A 188 4.84 7.01 3.13
CA ILE A 188 4.40 5.62 3.08
C ILE A 188 5.02 4.90 4.26
N LEU A 189 4.16 4.32 5.09
CA LEU A 189 4.56 3.55 6.27
C LEU A 189 4.18 2.09 6.00
N SER A 190 5.18 1.27 5.70
CA SER A 190 4.99 -0.10 5.26
C SER A 190 5.14 -1.07 6.43
N TRP A 191 4.05 -1.71 6.82
CA TRP A 191 4.12 -2.84 7.73
C TRP A 191 4.33 -4.11 6.91
N ASP A 192 5.60 -4.42 6.62
CA ASP A 192 5.98 -5.36 5.56
C ASP A 192 6.52 -6.72 6.07
N VAL A 193 5.97 -7.19 7.18
CA VAL A 193 6.38 -8.49 7.77
C VAL A 193 6.15 -9.66 6.80
N LEU A 194 5.28 -9.49 5.82
CA LEU A 194 4.83 -10.56 4.93
C LEU A 194 5.57 -10.63 3.60
N ASN A 195 6.24 -9.56 3.17
CA ASN A 195 6.96 -9.56 1.90
C ASN A 195 8.32 -10.28 1.96
N SER A 196 8.84 -10.55 3.16
CA SER A 196 10.03 -11.39 3.36
C SER A 196 9.74 -12.88 3.19
N GLU A 197 8.47 -13.29 3.24
CA GLU A 197 8.04 -14.67 3.09
C GLU A 197 7.51 -14.90 1.66
N LEU A 198 8.39 -14.89 0.66
CA LEU A 198 8.03 -15.37 -0.66
C LEU A 198 7.81 -16.88 -0.58
N PRO A 199 6.59 -17.41 -0.79
CA PRO A 199 6.42 -18.85 -0.97
C PRO A 199 7.12 -19.24 -2.27
N LEU A 200 8.17 -20.00 -2.16
CA LEU A 200 8.83 -20.65 -3.29
C LEU A 200 7.97 -21.80 -3.82
#